data_7cd03058bbb321348835a9e30487c6c9
#
_entry.id   7cd03058bbb321348835a9e30487c6c9
#
_cell.length_a   1.000
_cell.length_b   1.000
_cell.length_c   1.000
_cell.angle_alpha   90.00
_cell.angle_beta   90.00
_cell.angle_gamma   90.00
#
_symmetry.space_group_name_H-M   'P 1'
#
loop_
_entity.id
_entity.type
_entity.pdbx_description
1 polymer ?
#
loop_
_entity_poly.entity_id
_entity_poly.type
_entity_poly.pdbx_seq_one_letter_code
_entity_poly.pdbx_strand_id
1 'polypeptide(L)'
;VKRTILFFQAALACLLVGCKQAPESPRLQDEVRYVDPFIGTGFHGHTFPGATRPYAMVQLSPDTHILGWDASSGYHYDDDHIYGFSHTHLSGTGIGDLGDVALLPFSGGDSIKPVATFKKDTEKATPGYYAVRLDNFGINVELTSTDRVGFHKYTYDNPKERRVLLDLGHILQPNWGHKLIGNQYLLVSDSTVEG
;
A
#
# COMPACT_ATOMS: atom_id res chain seq x y z
N VAL A 1 52.69 8.03 46.57
CA VAL A 1 51.24 8.45 46.59
C VAL A 1 50.94 9.53 45.53
N LYS A 2 51.75 10.62 45.42
CA LYS A 2 51.47 11.66 44.38
C LYS A 2 51.60 11.20 42.93
N ARG A 3 52.50 10.27 42.61
CA ARG A 3 52.68 9.74 41.24
C ARG A 3 51.55 8.79 40.83
N THR A 4 50.97 8.04 41.75
CA THR A 4 49.87 7.09 41.48
C THR A 4 48.57 7.84 41.20
N ILE A 5 48.33 8.97 41.85
CA ILE A 5 47.14 9.83 41.63
C ILE A 5 47.18 10.48 40.22
N LEU A 6 48.38 10.90 39.76
CA LEU A 6 48.53 11.49 38.42
C LEU A 6 48.22 10.48 37.29
N PHE A 7 48.60 9.21 37.46
CA PHE A 7 48.29 8.14 36.51
C PHE A 7 46.77 7.81 36.44
N PHE A 8 46.11 7.85 37.59
CA PHE A 8 44.64 7.64 37.63
C PHE A 8 43.85 8.78 37.00
N GLN A 9 44.30 10.04 37.15
CA GLN A 9 43.68 11.20 36.51
C GLN A 9 43.92 11.22 34.99
N ALA A 10 45.09 10.81 34.51
CA ALA A 10 45.37 10.69 33.07
C ALA A 10 44.56 9.56 32.41
N ALA A 11 44.38 8.41 33.10
CA ALA A 11 43.56 7.31 32.60
C ALA A 11 42.07 7.65 32.55
N LEU A 12 41.58 8.41 33.54
CA LEU A 12 40.17 8.86 33.57
C LEU A 12 39.89 9.91 32.49
N ALA A 13 40.84 10.78 32.14
CA ALA A 13 40.72 11.77 31.07
C ALA A 13 40.70 11.11 29.68
N CYS A 14 41.39 9.99 29.50
CA CYS A 14 41.36 9.23 28.23
C CYS A 14 40.03 8.49 27.98
N LEU A 15 39.28 8.17 29.05
CA LEU A 15 37.96 7.52 28.96
C LEU A 15 36.85 8.50 28.55
N LEU A 16 37.05 9.81 28.63
CA LEU A 16 36.08 10.84 28.30
C LEU A 16 36.23 11.39 26.85
N VAL A 17 37.24 10.98 26.12
CA VAL A 17 37.51 11.47 24.73
C VAL A 17 36.97 10.51 23.62
N GLY A 18 36.32 9.43 23.98
CA GLY A 18 36.07 8.32 23.09
C GLY A 18 34.67 8.07 22.61
N CYS A 19 33.88 9.08 22.29
CA CYS A 19 32.74 8.89 21.39
C CYS A 19 32.55 10.13 20.52
N LYS A 20 33.43 10.31 19.53
CA LYS A 20 32.96 11.02 18.33
C LYS A 20 31.89 10.14 17.73
N GLN A 21 30.61 10.59 17.80
CA GLN A 21 29.56 10.02 16.97
C GLN A 21 30.10 9.98 15.54
N ALA A 22 30.12 8.79 14.94
CA ALA A 22 30.33 8.65 13.52
C ALA A 22 29.41 9.65 12.81
N PRO A 23 29.85 10.34 11.74
CA PRO A 23 28.95 11.20 10.99
C PRO A 23 27.74 10.35 10.65
N GLU A 24 26.54 10.82 11.06
CA GLU A 24 25.29 10.20 10.66
C GLU A 24 25.34 10.09 9.12
N SER A 25 25.32 8.87 8.62
CA SER A 25 25.14 8.66 7.18
C SER A 25 23.94 9.48 6.74
N PRO A 26 23.99 10.18 5.61
CA PRO A 26 22.85 10.94 5.11
C PRO A 26 21.61 10.06 5.25
N ARG A 27 20.61 10.53 5.99
CA ARG A 27 19.42 9.72 6.27
C ARG A 27 18.77 9.46 4.91
N LEU A 28 18.71 8.21 4.49
CA LEU A 28 17.93 7.72 3.33
C LEU A 28 16.50 8.30 3.31
N GLN A 29 15.99 8.75 4.47
CA GLN A 29 14.71 9.41 4.62
C GLN A 29 14.57 10.74 3.86
N ASP A 30 15.64 11.44 3.57
CA ASP A 30 15.56 12.71 2.83
C ASP A 30 15.41 12.48 1.31
N GLU A 31 15.91 11.38 0.80
CA GLU A 31 15.84 11.07 -0.64
C GLU A 31 14.50 10.47 -1.05
N VAL A 32 13.83 9.76 -0.15
CA VAL A 32 12.51 9.16 -0.37
C VAL A 32 11.45 10.20 -0.76
N ARG A 33 11.58 11.44 -0.31
CA ARG A 33 10.67 12.55 -0.67
C ARG A 33 10.67 12.92 -2.15
N TYR A 34 11.70 12.52 -2.90
CA TYR A 34 11.80 12.76 -4.33
C TYR A 34 11.19 11.64 -5.18
N VAL A 35 10.75 10.57 -4.54
CA VAL A 35 10.09 9.46 -5.23
C VAL A 35 8.62 9.79 -5.41
N ASP A 36 8.19 9.85 -6.65
CA ASP A 36 6.79 10.01 -7.01
C ASP A 36 6.22 8.68 -7.51
N PRO A 37 5.38 7.97 -6.72
CA PRO A 37 4.80 6.70 -7.12
C PRO A 37 3.81 6.79 -8.29
N PHE A 38 3.37 7.99 -8.69
CA PHE A 38 2.50 8.16 -9.85
C PHE A 38 3.26 8.13 -11.19
N ILE A 39 4.58 8.18 -11.18
CA ILE A 39 5.37 8.06 -12.42
C ILE A 39 5.09 6.70 -13.07
N GLY A 40 4.68 6.72 -14.34
CA GLY A 40 4.38 5.52 -15.13
C GLY A 40 2.98 4.95 -14.90
N THR A 41 2.11 5.59 -14.13
CA THR A 41 0.74 5.10 -13.86
C THR A 41 -0.28 5.52 -14.93
N GLY A 42 0.09 6.41 -15.84
CA GLY A 42 -0.74 6.82 -16.97
C GLY A 42 -0.16 6.35 -18.31
N PHE A 43 -0.93 6.55 -19.39
CA PHE A 43 -0.58 6.15 -20.74
C PHE A 43 -0.19 4.65 -20.77
N HIS A 44 0.92 4.27 -21.32
CA HIS A 44 1.40 2.87 -21.45
C HIS A 44 2.46 2.51 -20.36
N GLY A 45 2.42 3.13 -19.19
CA GLY A 45 3.48 2.95 -18.19
C GLY A 45 3.37 1.66 -17.37
N HIS A 46 2.16 1.13 -17.18
CA HIS A 46 1.86 -0.14 -16.50
C HIS A 46 2.43 -0.23 -15.08
N THR A 47 2.36 0.88 -14.33
CA THR A 47 2.75 0.90 -12.92
C THR A 47 1.56 1.24 -12.02
N PHE A 48 1.68 1.04 -10.74
CA PHE A 48 0.65 1.35 -9.75
C PHE A 48 1.23 2.21 -8.62
N PRO A 49 0.43 3.12 -8.00
CA PRO A 49 0.91 4.05 -6.98
C PRO A 49 0.84 3.49 -5.56
N GLY A 50 0.44 2.25 -5.38
CA GLY A 50 0.07 1.67 -4.10
C GLY A 50 1.23 1.47 -3.13
N ALA A 51 0.87 1.07 -1.92
CA ALA A 51 1.80 0.83 -0.83
C ALA A 51 2.55 -0.50 -1.03
N THR A 52 3.83 -0.43 -1.31
CA THR A 52 4.70 -1.60 -1.43
C THR A 52 6.07 -1.32 -0.85
N ARG A 53 6.77 -2.38 -0.44
CA ARG A 53 8.19 -2.33 -0.07
C ARG A 53 9.02 -3.01 -1.16
N PRO A 54 10.30 -2.65 -1.33
CA PRO A 54 11.17 -3.33 -2.28
C PRO A 54 11.19 -4.84 -2.03
N TYR A 55 10.96 -5.61 -3.08
CA TYR A 55 10.94 -7.09 -3.07
C TYR A 55 9.88 -7.73 -2.15
N ALA A 56 8.85 -6.98 -1.76
CA ALA A 56 7.76 -7.50 -0.94
C ALA A 56 6.84 -8.43 -1.75
N MET A 57 6.18 -9.35 -1.04
CA MET A 57 5.11 -10.17 -1.62
C MET A 57 3.79 -9.40 -1.72
N VAL A 58 3.60 -8.35 -0.90
CA VAL A 58 2.41 -7.53 -0.91
C VAL A 58 2.68 -6.24 -1.69
N GLN A 59 1.88 -6.02 -2.73
CA GLN A 59 1.79 -4.79 -3.51
C GLN A 59 0.36 -4.27 -3.38
N LEU A 60 0.08 -3.54 -2.30
CA LEU A 60 -1.26 -3.10 -1.95
C LEU A 60 -1.62 -1.81 -2.69
N SER A 61 -2.54 -1.89 -3.65
CA SER A 61 -2.90 -0.77 -4.52
C SER A 61 -4.39 -0.74 -4.87
N PRO A 62 -4.93 0.43 -5.23
CA PRO A 62 -6.24 0.50 -5.85
C PRO A 62 -6.23 -0.13 -7.26
N ASP A 63 -7.33 -0.83 -7.58
CA ASP A 63 -7.66 -1.26 -8.93
C ASP A 63 -8.71 -0.32 -9.50
N THR A 64 -8.29 0.53 -10.43
CA THR A 64 -9.15 1.53 -11.07
C THR A 64 -9.67 1.04 -12.41
N HIS A 65 -8.98 0.08 -13.01
CA HIS A 65 -9.33 -0.47 -14.30
C HIS A 65 -9.03 -1.97 -14.32
N ILE A 66 -10.01 -2.77 -14.69
CA ILE A 66 -9.87 -4.22 -14.72
C ILE A 66 -9.80 -4.78 -16.15
N LEU A 67 -9.91 -3.93 -17.16
CA LEU A 67 -9.89 -4.30 -18.58
C LEU A 67 -8.98 -3.36 -19.38
N GLY A 68 -8.22 -3.93 -20.31
CA GLY A 68 -7.40 -3.17 -21.25
C GLY A 68 -5.91 -3.17 -20.89
N TRP A 69 -5.10 -3.15 -21.92
CA TRP A 69 -3.64 -3.29 -21.80
C TRP A 69 -2.99 -2.15 -20.99
N ASP A 70 -3.45 -0.92 -21.19
CA ASP A 70 -2.87 0.26 -20.54
C ASP A 70 -2.98 0.24 -18.99
N ALA A 71 -3.99 -0.45 -18.48
CA ALA A 71 -4.21 -0.63 -17.06
C ALA A 71 -3.89 -2.04 -16.58
N SER A 72 -2.98 -2.73 -17.24
CA SER A 72 -2.62 -4.11 -16.89
C SER A 72 -2.04 -4.27 -15.49
N SER A 73 -1.56 -3.18 -14.88
CA SER A 73 -1.16 -3.14 -13.46
C SER A 73 -2.32 -2.98 -12.47
N GLY A 74 -3.58 -2.93 -12.95
CA GLY A 74 -4.78 -2.69 -12.14
C GLY A 74 -5.12 -1.21 -11.93
N TYR A 75 -4.19 -0.30 -12.11
CA TYR A 75 -4.38 1.13 -11.95
C TYR A 75 -4.09 1.88 -13.25
N HIS A 76 -4.90 2.91 -13.53
CA HIS A 76 -4.60 3.90 -14.57
C HIS A 76 -4.88 5.31 -14.07
N TYR A 77 -3.95 6.23 -14.32
CA TYR A 77 -4.01 7.59 -13.78
C TYR A 77 -5.26 8.39 -14.19
N ASP A 78 -5.78 8.17 -15.41
CA ASP A 78 -6.94 8.91 -15.93
C ASP A 78 -8.29 8.38 -15.45
N ASP A 79 -8.31 7.28 -14.69
CA ASP A 79 -9.53 6.70 -14.14
C ASP A 79 -10.03 7.48 -12.92
N ASP A 80 -11.34 7.40 -12.68
CA ASP A 80 -12.07 8.05 -11.60
C ASP A 80 -12.92 7.08 -10.74
N HIS A 81 -12.75 5.77 -10.97
CA HIS A 81 -13.43 4.70 -10.24
C HIS A 81 -12.44 3.73 -9.62
N ILE A 82 -12.77 3.20 -8.45
CA ILE A 82 -12.03 2.13 -7.78
C ILE A 82 -12.95 0.94 -7.58
N TYR A 83 -12.51 -0.23 -8.04
CA TYR A 83 -13.22 -1.52 -7.92
C TYR A 83 -12.81 -2.28 -6.67
N GLY A 84 -11.62 -2.04 -6.15
CA GLY A 84 -11.08 -2.64 -4.94
C GLY A 84 -9.66 -2.20 -4.67
N PHE A 85 -9.13 -2.66 -3.56
CA PHE A 85 -7.73 -2.54 -3.18
C PHE A 85 -7.18 -3.95 -3.07
N SER A 86 -6.53 -4.44 -4.13
CA SER A 86 -5.96 -5.78 -4.13
C SER A 86 -4.53 -5.82 -3.59
N HIS A 87 -4.06 -7.00 -3.23
CA HIS A 87 -2.81 -7.18 -2.48
C HIS A 87 -1.64 -7.58 -3.36
N THR A 88 -1.87 -7.89 -4.63
CA THR A 88 -0.84 -8.37 -5.53
C THR A 88 -0.94 -7.67 -6.89
N HIS A 89 0.17 -7.11 -7.37
CA HIS A 89 0.25 -6.41 -8.64
C HIS A 89 1.58 -6.66 -9.33
N LEU A 90 1.57 -6.62 -10.66
CA LEU A 90 2.78 -6.53 -11.47
C LEU A 90 2.99 -5.09 -11.93
N SER A 91 4.24 -4.63 -11.94
CA SER A 91 4.61 -3.28 -12.33
C SER A 91 5.50 -3.30 -13.57
N GLY A 92 5.15 -2.52 -14.59
CA GLY A 92 5.95 -2.31 -15.80
C GLY A 92 5.97 -3.47 -16.79
N THR A 93 5.25 -4.55 -16.56
CA THR A 93 5.30 -5.75 -17.41
C THR A 93 4.34 -5.69 -18.61
N GLY A 94 3.29 -4.90 -18.54
CA GLY A 94 2.20 -4.90 -19.53
C GLY A 94 1.39 -6.21 -19.55
N ILE A 95 1.42 -6.96 -18.47
CA ILE A 95 0.66 -8.19 -18.25
C ILE A 95 -0.29 -7.97 -17.09
N GLY A 96 -1.58 -8.17 -17.31
CA GLY A 96 -2.64 -8.00 -16.30
C GLY A 96 -2.88 -9.29 -15.53
N ASP A 97 -1.87 -9.74 -14.82
CA ASP A 97 -1.95 -10.91 -13.93
C ASP A 97 -1.97 -10.46 -12.46
N LEU A 98 -2.34 -11.38 -11.55
CA LEU A 98 -2.55 -11.08 -10.13
C LEU A 98 -3.83 -10.26 -9.87
N GLY A 99 -3.82 -9.34 -8.90
CA GLY A 99 -5.03 -8.64 -8.44
C GLY A 99 -5.76 -9.43 -7.37
N ASP A 100 -5.05 -10.34 -6.66
CA ASP A 100 -5.67 -11.26 -5.72
C ASP A 100 -6.10 -10.55 -4.44
N VAL A 101 -7.19 -11.07 -3.85
CA VAL A 101 -7.72 -10.65 -2.55
C VAL A 101 -8.00 -9.15 -2.50
N ALA A 102 -9.03 -8.71 -3.20
CA ALA A 102 -9.45 -7.33 -3.20
C ALA A 102 -10.38 -7.01 -2.04
N LEU A 103 -10.15 -5.87 -1.39
CA LEU A 103 -11.01 -5.30 -0.37
C LEU A 103 -11.57 -3.97 -0.85
N LEU A 104 -12.88 -3.76 -0.72
CA LEU A 104 -13.50 -2.47 -0.98
C LEU A 104 -14.35 -2.04 0.21
N PRO A 105 -13.98 -0.96 0.94
CA PRO A 105 -14.88 -0.37 1.92
C PRO A 105 -16.01 0.38 1.22
N PHE A 106 -17.22 0.25 1.71
CA PHE A 106 -18.39 0.96 1.18
C PHE A 106 -19.39 1.29 2.28
N SER A 107 -20.31 2.21 2.00
CA SER A 107 -21.41 2.59 2.88
C SER A 107 -22.71 2.65 2.08
N GLY A 108 -23.82 2.40 2.75
CA GLY A 108 -25.16 2.42 2.15
C GLY A 108 -25.39 1.33 1.10
N GLY A 109 -26.65 1.19 0.68
CA GLY A 109 -27.06 0.33 -0.43
C GLY A 109 -26.92 -1.18 -0.18
N ASP A 110 -27.55 -1.96 -1.06
CA ASP A 110 -27.49 -3.43 -1.06
C ASP A 110 -26.73 -3.97 -2.28
N SER A 111 -25.80 -3.18 -2.83
CA SER A 111 -25.02 -3.61 -3.99
C SER A 111 -24.12 -4.78 -3.64
N ILE A 112 -24.21 -5.84 -4.43
CA ILE A 112 -23.34 -7.01 -4.32
C ILE A 112 -21.94 -6.69 -4.85
N LYS A 113 -21.83 -5.71 -5.77
CA LYS A 113 -20.57 -5.24 -6.34
C LYS A 113 -20.53 -3.71 -6.32
N PRO A 114 -20.21 -3.12 -5.18
CA PRO A 114 -20.06 -1.68 -5.10
C PRO A 114 -18.85 -1.22 -5.93
N VAL A 115 -18.93 -0.01 -6.48
CA VAL A 115 -17.84 0.67 -7.18
C VAL A 115 -17.67 2.03 -6.54
N ALA A 116 -16.47 2.38 -6.17
CA ALA A 116 -16.15 3.68 -5.59
C ALA A 116 -15.84 4.70 -6.67
N THR A 117 -16.19 5.97 -6.41
CA THR A 117 -15.73 7.12 -7.20
C THR A 117 -14.75 7.94 -6.36
N PHE A 118 -13.75 8.51 -7.02
CA PHE A 118 -12.75 9.34 -6.37
C PHE A 118 -12.28 10.47 -7.28
N LYS A 119 -11.55 11.42 -6.71
CA LYS A 119 -10.91 12.52 -7.44
C LYS A 119 -9.41 12.48 -7.27
N LYS A 120 -8.68 12.79 -8.32
CA LYS A 120 -7.21 12.80 -8.34
C LYS A 120 -6.58 13.71 -7.28
N ASP A 121 -7.19 14.82 -6.96
CA ASP A 121 -6.74 15.76 -5.94
C ASP A 121 -6.84 15.20 -4.51
N THR A 122 -7.58 14.10 -4.33
CA THR A 122 -7.67 13.39 -3.04
C THR A 122 -6.66 12.26 -2.90
N GLU A 123 -6.01 11.83 -4.00
CA GLU A 123 -4.97 10.81 -3.95
C GLU A 123 -3.67 11.34 -3.37
N LYS A 124 -3.04 10.53 -2.56
CA LYS A 124 -1.70 10.77 -2.02
C LYS A 124 -0.93 9.45 -2.06
N ALA A 125 0.26 9.48 -2.63
CA ALA A 125 1.16 8.34 -2.65
C ALA A 125 2.57 8.78 -2.26
N THR A 126 3.20 7.98 -1.43
CA THR A 126 4.62 8.03 -1.12
C THR A 126 5.13 6.59 -1.00
N PRO A 127 6.43 6.32 -1.11
CA PRO A 127 6.93 4.97 -0.94
C PRO A 127 6.40 4.28 0.32
N GLY A 128 5.66 3.17 0.14
CA GLY A 128 5.06 2.41 1.23
C GLY A 128 3.75 2.97 1.82
N TYR A 129 3.19 4.01 1.23
CA TYR A 129 1.92 4.61 1.68
C TYR A 129 1.08 5.10 0.50
N TYR A 130 -0.22 4.84 0.57
CA TYR A 130 -1.21 5.37 -0.34
C TYR A 130 -2.46 5.82 0.44
N ALA A 131 -3.10 6.89 0.00
CA ALA A 131 -4.38 7.33 0.54
C ALA A 131 -5.27 7.91 -0.55
N VAL A 132 -6.59 7.77 -0.37
CA VAL A 132 -7.61 8.32 -1.27
C VAL A 132 -8.93 8.52 -0.54
N ARG A 133 -9.74 9.46 -1.00
CA ARG A 133 -11.13 9.58 -0.58
C ARG A 133 -12.07 8.93 -1.59
N LEU A 134 -12.94 8.06 -1.08
CA LEU A 134 -14.05 7.47 -1.85
C LEU A 134 -15.27 8.38 -1.70
N ASP A 135 -15.54 9.19 -2.73
CA ASP A 135 -16.50 10.31 -2.65
C ASP A 135 -17.94 9.83 -2.46
N ASN A 136 -18.37 8.85 -3.26
CA ASN A 136 -19.75 8.35 -3.21
C ASN A 136 -20.07 7.57 -1.92
N PHE A 137 -19.05 7.09 -1.21
CA PHE A 137 -19.23 6.34 0.04
C PHE A 137 -18.89 7.16 1.29
N GLY A 138 -18.26 8.33 1.14
CA GLY A 138 -17.82 9.15 2.27
C GLY A 138 -16.77 8.44 3.13
N ILE A 139 -15.75 7.85 2.51
CA ILE A 139 -14.75 7.05 3.21
C ILE A 139 -13.34 7.54 2.84
N ASN A 140 -12.51 7.80 3.85
CA ASN A 140 -11.09 7.97 3.63
C ASN A 140 -10.39 6.61 3.81
N VAL A 141 -9.58 6.24 2.82
CA VAL A 141 -8.78 5.03 2.78
C VAL A 141 -7.33 5.40 2.94
N GLU A 142 -6.62 4.69 3.81
CA GLU A 142 -5.18 4.78 3.98
C GLU A 142 -4.60 3.35 3.93
N LEU A 143 -3.55 3.16 3.14
CA LEU A 143 -2.91 1.87 2.93
C LEU A 143 -1.43 1.95 3.26
N THR A 144 -0.91 0.90 3.88
CA THR A 144 0.53 0.67 4.04
C THR A 144 0.81 -0.83 4.03
N SER A 145 2.06 -1.23 3.86
CA SER A 145 2.40 -2.64 3.80
C SER A 145 3.73 -2.95 4.50
N THR A 146 3.86 -4.20 4.91
CA THR A 146 5.14 -4.86 5.18
C THR A 146 5.48 -5.80 4.02
N ASP A 147 6.50 -6.63 4.19
CA ASP A 147 6.88 -7.59 3.15
C ASP A 147 5.77 -8.63 2.86
N ARG A 148 4.89 -8.91 3.82
CA ARG A 148 3.88 -9.97 3.75
C ARG A 148 2.49 -9.58 4.25
N VAL A 149 2.29 -8.34 4.70
CA VAL A 149 1.02 -7.90 5.28
C VAL A 149 0.60 -6.56 4.67
N GLY A 150 -0.62 -6.49 4.15
CA GLY A 150 -1.27 -5.25 3.77
C GLY A 150 -2.08 -4.70 4.95
N PHE A 151 -1.93 -3.42 5.23
CA PHE A 151 -2.71 -2.72 6.24
C PHE A 151 -3.64 -1.73 5.60
N HIS A 152 -4.93 -1.83 5.95
CA HIS A 152 -5.96 -0.92 5.52
C HIS A 152 -6.52 -0.17 6.72
N LYS A 153 -6.65 1.15 6.59
CA LYS A 153 -7.40 1.97 7.52
C LYS A 153 -8.52 2.67 6.79
N TYR A 154 -9.74 2.46 7.25
CA TYR A 154 -10.95 3.05 6.68
C TYR A 154 -11.60 3.98 7.69
N THR A 155 -11.74 5.25 7.33
CA THR A 155 -12.44 6.25 8.14
C THR A 155 -13.73 6.63 7.45
N TYR A 156 -14.85 6.21 8.02
CA TYR A 156 -16.20 6.43 7.49
C TYR A 156 -16.79 7.71 8.06
N ASP A 157 -17.41 8.53 7.21
CA ASP A 157 -18.17 9.70 7.66
C ASP A 157 -19.40 9.26 8.47
N ASN A 158 -20.07 8.18 8.03
CA ASN A 158 -21.18 7.57 8.79
C ASN A 158 -20.72 6.28 9.49
N PRO A 159 -20.48 6.31 10.81
CA PRO A 159 -19.99 5.13 11.53
C PRO A 159 -21.03 4.00 11.67
N LYS A 160 -22.30 4.23 11.31
CA LYS A 160 -23.37 3.21 11.39
C LYS A 160 -23.47 2.34 10.14
N GLU A 161 -22.83 2.75 9.04
CA GLU A 161 -22.94 2.07 7.74
C GLU A 161 -21.59 1.55 7.25
N ARG A 162 -20.80 0.96 8.14
CA ARG A 162 -19.50 0.41 7.81
C ARG A 162 -19.63 -0.98 7.20
N ARG A 163 -19.20 -1.11 5.96
CA ARG A 163 -19.14 -2.38 5.24
C ARG A 163 -17.80 -2.51 4.54
N VAL A 164 -17.35 -3.74 4.39
CA VAL A 164 -16.16 -4.08 3.58
C VAL A 164 -16.53 -5.28 2.73
N LEU A 165 -16.40 -5.15 1.44
CA LEU A 165 -16.45 -6.28 0.52
C LEU A 165 -15.08 -6.94 0.53
N LEU A 166 -15.05 -8.25 0.77
CA LEU A 166 -13.91 -9.11 0.46
C LEU A 166 -14.24 -9.82 -0.85
N ASP A 167 -13.60 -9.42 -1.94
CA ASP A 167 -13.76 -10.04 -3.25
C ASP A 167 -12.63 -11.03 -3.53
N LEU A 168 -12.92 -12.30 -3.32
CA LEU A 168 -12.01 -13.42 -3.65
C LEU A 168 -12.13 -13.84 -5.13
N GLY A 169 -13.05 -13.25 -5.86
CA GLY A 169 -13.24 -13.46 -7.29
C GLY A 169 -12.66 -12.34 -8.14
N HIS A 170 -11.99 -11.38 -7.52
CA HIS A 170 -11.39 -10.26 -8.23
C HIS A 170 -10.27 -10.75 -9.16
N ILE A 171 -10.29 -10.30 -10.40
CA ILE A 171 -9.34 -10.69 -11.44
C ILE A 171 -9.07 -9.46 -12.30
N LEU A 172 -7.79 -9.17 -12.54
CA LEU A 172 -7.38 -8.23 -13.57
C LEU A 172 -7.43 -8.92 -14.93
N GLN A 173 -7.90 -8.20 -15.95
CA GLN A 173 -7.90 -8.65 -17.34
C GLN A 173 -8.63 -9.99 -17.60
N PRO A 174 -9.89 -10.18 -17.18
CA PRO A 174 -10.63 -11.42 -17.43
C PRO A 174 -10.77 -11.75 -18.93
N ASN A 175 -10.68 -10.74 -19.80
CA ASN A 175 -10.74 -10.90 -21.26
C ASN A 175 -9.51 -11.62 -21.84
N TRP A 176 -8.43 -11.71 -21.09
CA TRP A 176 -7.19 -12.40 -21.53
C TRP A 176 -7.19 -13.88 -21.17
N GLY A 177 -8.32 -14.38 -20.72
CA GLY A 177 -8.47 -15.78 -20.33
C GLY A 177 -8.12 -16.08 -18.88
N HIS A 178 -7.82 -15.04 -18.10
CA HIS A 178 -7.65 -15.17 -16.66
C HIS A 178 -8.99 -15.54 -16.02
N LYS A 179 -8.98 -16.51 -15.17
CA LYS A 179 -10.18 -16.96 -14.47
C LYS A 179 -9.82 -17.54 -13.11
N LEU A 180 -10.69 -17.32 -12.18
CA LEU A 180 -10.64 -18.01 -10.91
C LEU A 180 -10.98 -19.50 -11.12
N ILE A 181 -10.13 -20.39 -10.64
CA ILE A 181 -10.38 -21.83 -10.69
C ILE A 181 -11.18 -22.27 -9.47
N GLY A 182 -10.96 -21.63 -8.32
CA GLY A 182 -11.68 -21.87 -7.08
C GLY A 182 -11.19 -20.97 -5.97
N ASN A 183 -12.07 -20.72 -5.03
CA ASN A 183 -11.72 -20.06 -3.76
C ASN A 183 -12.50 -20.75 -2.63
N GLN A 184 -12.03 -20.60 -1.45
CA GLN A 184 -12.73 -20.95 -0.22
C GLN A 184 -12.33 -20.00 0.89
N TYR A 185 -13.22 -19.84 1.85
CA TYR A 185 -12.94 -19.05 3.06
C TYR A 185 -13.58 -19.69 4.28
N LEU A 186 -13.02 -19.42 5.43
CA LEU A 186 -13.49 -19.84 6.72
C LEU A 186 -13.60 -18.62 7.65
N LEU A 187 -14.75 -18.41 8.24
CA LEU A 187 -14.90 -17.48 9.34
C LEU A 187 -14.37 -18.11 10.61
N VAL A 188 -13.20 -17.70 11.04
CA VAL A 188 -12.52 -18.22 12.23
C VAL A 188 -13.09 -17.57 13.49
N SER A 189 -13.44 -16.29 13.41
CA SER A 189 -14.05 -15.52 14.50
C SER A 189 -14.82 -14.32 13.93
N ASP A 190 -15.44 -13.53 14.79
CA ASP A 190 -16.12 -12.27 14.42
C ASP A 190 -15.19 -11.23 13.76
N SER A 191 -13.89 -11.44 13.79
CA SER A 191 -12.89 -10.51 13.27
C SER A 191 -11.81 -11.17 12.40
N THR A 192 -11.93 -12.48 12.11
CA THR A 192 -10.91 -13.24 11.39
C THR A 192 -11.55 -14.11 10.32
N VAL A 193 -11.06 -13.93 9.10
CA VAL A 193 -11.37 -14.78 7.94
C VAL A 193 -10.06 -15.37 7.45
N GLU A 194 -10.07 -16.67 7.15
CA GLU A 194 -8.96 -17.40 6.51
C GLU A 194 -9.40 -17.95 5.17
N GLY A 195 -8.46 -18.13 4.23
CA GLY A 195 -8.75 -18.65 2.91
C GLY A 195 -7.51 -19.03 2.11
#